data_1f9c56e06675e4a2321d9ecddc45e51b
#
_entry.id   1f9c56e06675e4a2321d9ecddc45e51b
#
_cell.length_a   1.000
_cell.length_b   1.000
_cell.length_c   1.000
_cell.angle_alpha   90.00
_cell.angle_beta   90.00
_cell.angle_gamma   90.00
#
_symmetry.space_group_name_H-M   'P 1'
#
loop_
_entity.id
_entity.type
_entity.pdbx_description
1 polymer ?
#
loop_
_entity_poly.entity_id
_entity_poly.type
_entity_poly.pdbx_seq_one_letter_code
_entity_poly.pdbx_strand_id
1 'polypeptide(L)'
;HYGHIRLLQRAKAMGDYLVVALSTDEFNAEKGKKAYHTYETRKKMLEAIRYVDLVIPENSWEQKIHDVQEYHIDTVVMGGDWKGSDKFDYLKDYCELVFLDRTPDISTSQIKEDLGLQEAVGGVDQLPDEPDGAPGRDQKK
;
A
#
# COMPACT_ATOMS: atom_id res chain seq x y z
N HIS A 1 10.68 -3.27 2.06
CA HIS A 1 11.53 -4.35 1.55
C HIS A 1 11.27 -4.57 0.05
N TYR A 2 12.00 -5.49 -0.52
CA TYR A 2 11.96 -5.74 -1.96
C TYR A 2 10.56 -6.09 -2.48
N GLY A 3 9.77 -6.80 -1.67
CA GLY A 3 8.41 -7.16 -2.05
C GLY A 3 7.53 -5.95 -2.32
N HIS A 4 7.69 -4.90 -1.53
CA HIS A 4 6.97 -3.65 -1.76
C HIS A 4 7.41 -2.99 -3.07
N ILE A 5 8.72 -3.01 -3.34
CA ILE A 5 9.24 -2.42 -4.58
C ILE A 5 8.73 -3.18 -5.80
N ARG A 6 8.68 -4.51 -5.71
CA ARG A 6 8.14 -5.34 -6.80
C ARG A 6 6.66 -5.05 -7.04
N LEU A 7 5.90 -4.89 -5.97
CA LEU A 7 4.48 -4.55 -6.10
C LEU A 7 4.31 -3.22 -6.82
N LEU A 8 5.09 -2.22 -6.42
CA LEU A 8 5.02 -0.90 -7.03
C LEU A 8 5.47 -0.93 -8.50
N GLN A 9 6.49 -1.71 -8.81
CA GLN A 9 6.93 -1.90 -10.19
C GLN A 9 5.81 -2.51 -11.05
N ARG A 10 5.18 -3.55 -10.54
CA ARG A 10 4.08 -4.21 -11.25
C ARG A 10 2.89 -3.29 -11.43
N ALA A 11 2.56 -2.53 -10.38
CA ALA A 11 1.48 -1.56 -10.46
C ALA A 11 1.78 -0.48 -11.50
N LYS A 12 3.00 0.05 -11.50
CA LYS A 12 3.40 1.06 -12.48
C LYS A 12 3.29 0.56 -13.90
N ALA A 13 3.62 -0.71 -14.13
CA ALA A 13 3.55 -1.32 -15.45
C ALA A 13 2.13 -1.39 -16.01
N MET A 14 1.12 -1.24 -15.17
CA MET A 14 -0.29 -1.30 -15.58
C MET A 14 -0.82 0.03 -16.10
N GLY A 15 -0.03 1.08 -16.09
CA GLY A 15 -0.45 2.40 -16.58
C GLY A 15 0.74 3.32 -16.74
N ASP A 16 0.46 4.60 -16.87
CA ASP A 16 1.48 5.60 -17.14
C ASP A 16 1.90 6.41 -15.92
N TYR A 17 1.04 6.45 -14.91
CA TYR A 17 1.24 7.32 -13.76
C TYR A 17 0.78 6.57 -12.51
N LEU A 18 1.66 6.46 -11.53
CA LEU A 18 1.37 5.72 -10.30
C LEU A 18 1.18 6.67 -9.12
N VAL A 19 -0.01 6.65 -8.54
CA VAL A 19 -0.33 7.35 -7.31
C VAL A 19 -0.41 6.33 -6.18
N VAL A 20 0.33 6.58 -5.12
CA VAL A 20 0.30 5.72 -3.94
C VAL A 20 -0.43 6.44 -2.81
N ALA A 21 -1.49 5.83 -2.30
CA ALA A 21 -2.20 6.34 -1.13
C ALA A 21 -1.57 5.71 0.10
N LEU A 22 -0.97 6.53 0.93
CA LEU A 22 -0.23 6.09 2.11
C LEU A 22 -1.00 6.43 3.38
N SER A 23 -1.27 5.42 4.20
CA SER A 23 -2.01 5.62 5.45
C SER A 23 -1.29 6.59 6.37
N THR A 24 -2.04 7.55 6.89
CA THR A 24 -1.52 8.48 7.90
C THR A 24 -1.29 7.74 9.21
N ASP A 25 -0.51 8.35 10.10
CA ASP A 25 -0.28 7.76 11.43
C ASP A 25 -1.59 7.63 12.20
N GLU A 26 -2.47 8.62 12.07
CA GLU A 26 -3.78 8.59 12.71
C GLU A 26 -4.65 7.46 12.19
N PHE A 27 -4.66 7.25 10.88
CA PHE A 27 -5.44 6.17 10.30
C PHE A 27 -4.87 4.80 10.68
N ASN A 28 -3.55 4.69 10.74
CA ASN A 28 -2.92 3.46 11.24
C ASN A 28 -3.34 3.16 12.67
N ALA A 29 -3.39 4.19 13.52
CA ALA A 29 -3.83 4.02 14.91
C ALA A 29 -5.27 3.51 14.99
N GLU A 30 -6.15 4.03 14.13
CA GLU A 30 -7.55 3.57 14.08
C GLU A 30 -7.64 2.10 13.67
N LYS A 31 -6.71 1.63 12.83
CA LYS A 31 -6.68 0.23 12.41
C LYS A 31 -5.94 -0.67 13.40
N GLY A 32 -5.47 -0.10 14.52
CA GLY A 32 -4.70 -0.86 15.49
C GLY A 32 -3.28 -1.17 15.05
N LYS A 33 -2.76 -0.41 14.09
CA LYS A 33 -1.42 -0.62 13.57
C LYS A 33 -0.50 0.49 14.00
N LYS A 34 0.78 0.15 14.09
CA LYS A 34 1.82 1.12 14.41
C LYS A 34 3.02 0.87 13.53
N ALA A 35 3.32 1.82 12.65
CA ALA A 35 4.52 1.77 11.84
C ALA A 35 5.70 2.32 12.63
N TYR A 36 6.87 1.75 12.38
CA TYR A 36 8.09 2.25 13.02
C TYR A 36 8.37 3.69 12.60
N HIS A 37 8.25 3.96 11.30
CA HIS A 37 8.48 5.30 10.76
C HIS A 37 7.19 6.12 10.73
N THR A 38 7.36 7.44 10.91
CA THR A 38 6.24 8.36 10.79
C THR A 38 5.74 8.42 9.34
N TYR A 39 4.56 8.98 9.17
CA TYR A 39 4.02 9.20 7.83
C TYR A 39 5.01 9.97 6.94
N GLU A 40 5.58 11.05 7.46
CA GLU A 40 6.51 11.87 6.67
C GLU A 40 7.73 11.08 6.20
N THR A 41 8.30 10.26 7.07
CA THR A 41 9.43 9.42 6.71
C THR A 41 9.03 8.37 5.68
N ARG A 42 7.89 7.72 5.88
CA ARG A 42 7.38 6.71 4.95
C ARG A 42 7.10 7.33 3.57
N LYS A 43 6.55 8.54 3.57
CA LYS A 43 6.28 9.26 2.33
C LYS A 43 7.58 9.54 1.57
N LYS A 44 8.60 10.01 2.27
CA LYS A 44 9.91 10.27 1.63
C LYS A 44 10.51 9.02 1.04
N MET A 45 10.38 7.91 1.75
CA MET A 45 10.89 6.63 1.25
C MET A 45 10.18 6.22 -0.04
N LEU A 46 8.86 6.38 -0.09
CA LEU A 46 8.09 6.06 -1.29
C LEU A 46 8.41 7.01 -2.43
N GLU A 47 8.57 8.29 -2.13
CA GLU A 47 8.89 9.28 -3.15
C GLU A 47 10.26 9.04 -3.79
N ALA A 48 11.15 8.35 -3.09
CA ALA A 48 12.46 8.00 -3.61
C ALA A 48 12.42 6.78 -4.55
N ILE A 49 11.32 6.07 -4.59
CA ILE A 49 11.18 4.90 -5.44
C ILE A 49 10.83 5.34 -6.85
N ARG A 50 11.62 4.90 -7.81
CA ARG A 50 11.51 5.36 -9.20
C ARG A 50 10.16 5.11 -9.86
N TYR A 51 9.40 4.15 -9.36
CA TYR A 51 8.11 3.78 -9.95
C TYR A 51 6.96 4.65 -9.48
N VAL A 52 7.16 5.41 -8.40
CA VAL A 52 6.11 6.21 -7.77
C VAL A 52 6.14 7.63 -8.32
N ASP A 53 5.00 8.10 -8.80
CA ASP A 53 4.88 9.44 -9.34
C ASP A 53 4.31 10.43 -8.33
N LEU A 54 3.42 9.96 -7.45
CA LEU A 54 2.79 10.82 -6.46
C LEU A 54 2.41 10.01 -5.23
N VAL A 55 2.63 10.57 -4.06
CA VAL A 55 2.19 9.98 -2.79
C VAL A 55 1.15 10.91 -2.19
N ILE A 56 -0.01 10.36 -1.84
CA ILE A 56 -1.09 11.11 -1.20
C ILE A 56 -1.44 10.46 0.14
N PRO A 57 -1.92 11.25 1.10
CA PRO A 57 -2.30 10.68 2.40
C PRO A 57 -3.63 9.92 2.29
N GLU A 58 -3.75 8.85 3.05
CA GLU A 58 -5.00 8.13 3.19
C GLU A 58 -5.44 8.22 4.65
N ASN A 59 -6.57 8.88 4.87
CA ASN A 59 -7.10 9.11 6.20
C ASN A 59 -8.25 8.19 6.56
N SER A 60 -8.87 7.57 5.56
CA SER A 60 -10.01 6.66 5.77
C SER A 60 -10.20 5.81 4.52
N TRP A 61 -10.96 4.72 4.69
CA TRP A 61 -11.31 3.88 3.55
C TRP A 61 -12.29 4.58 2.60
N GLU A 62 -13.15 5.42 3.12
CA GLU A 62 -14.17 6.14 2.34
C GLU A 62 -13.54 7.15 1.38
N GLN A 63 -12.34 7.58 1.67
CA GLN A 63 -11.60 8.52 0.84
C GLN A 63 -11.30 7.99 -0.55
N LYS A 64 -11.30 6.67 -0.73
CA LYS A 64 -10.89 6.05 -2.00
C LYS A 64 -11.70 6.52 -3.20
N ILE A 65 -13.01 6.64 -3.05
CA ILE A 65 -13.86 7.14 -4.15
C ILE A 65 -13.46 8.55 -4.53
N HIS A 66 -13.26 9.40 -3.51
CA HIS A 66 -12.86 10.78 -3.74
C HIS A 66 -11.53 10.84 -4.49
N ASP A 67 -10.56 10.04 -4.06
CA ASP A 67 -9.25 10.02 -4.68
C ASP A 67 -9.29 9.52 -6.12
N VAL A 68 -10.08 8.49 -6.36
CA VAL A 68 -10.25 7.95 -7.72
C VAL A 68 -10.79 9.04 -8.65
N GLN A 69 -11.74 9.82 -8.20
CA GLN A 69 -12.34 10.89 -9.00
C GLN A 69 -11.40 12.09 -9.13
N GLU A 70 -10.77 12.49 -8.02
CA GLU A 70 -9.90 13.68 -7.98
C GLU A 70 -8.69 13.52 -8.88
N TYR A 71 -8.09 12.35 -8.88
CA TYR A 71 -6.87 12.09 -9.65
C TYR A 71 -7.13 11.35 -10.96
N HIS A 72 -8.39 11.20 -11.34
CA HIS A 72 -8.79 10.52 -12.58
C HIS A 72 -8.15 9.14 -12.70
N ILE A 73 -8.28 8.36 -11.65
CA ILE A 73 -7.68 7.04 -11.57
C ILE A 73 -8.46 6.04 -12.41
N ASP A 74 -7.75 5.29 -13.25
CA ASP A 74 -8.37 4.26 -14.09
C ASP A 74 -8.36 2.90 -13.41
N THR A 75 -7.31 2.61 -12.65
CA THR A 75 -7.11 1.30 -12.03
C THR A 75 -6.63 1.47 -10.59
N VAL A 76 -7.30 0.79 -9.67
CA VAL A 76 -6.84 0.69 -8.28
C VAL A 76 -6.23 -0.68 -8.09
N VAL A 77 -5.00 -0.71 -7.57
CA VAL A 77 -4.27 -1.94 -7.32
C VAL A 77 -4.21 -2.20 -5.82
N MET A 78 -4.63 -3.39 -5.43
CA MET A 78 -4.62 -3.83 -4.04
C MET A 78 -3.73 -5.05 -3.88
N GLY A 79 -3.25 -5.28 -2.66
CA GLY A 79 -2.52 -6.50 -2.35
C GLY A 79 -3.41 -7.73 -2.47
N GLY A 80 -2.80 -8.86 -2.80
CA GLY A 80 -3.53 -10.11 -3.02
C GLY A 80 -4.26 -10.64 -1.80
N ASP A 81 -3.87 -10.17 -0.60
CA ASP A 81 -4.54 -10.59 0.64
C ASP A 81 -6.01 -10.16 0.67
N TRP A 82 -6.38 -9.15 -0.10
CA TRP A 82 -7.75 -8.69 -0.22
C TRP A 82 -8.55 -9.44 -1.30
N LYS A 83 -7.87 -10.30 -2.05
CA LYS A 83 -8.50 -11.07 -3.12
C LYS A 83 -9.58 -11.97 -2.53
N GLY A 84 -10.76 -11.93 -3.10
CA GLY A 84 -11.88 -12.67 -2.58
C GLY A 84 -12.71 -11.92 -1.55
N SER A 85 -12.24 -10.78 -1.07
CA SER A 85 -13.01 -9.90 -0.20
C SER A 85 -13.88 -8.99 -1.05
N ASP A 86 -15.07 -8.68 -0.56
CA ASP A 86 -15.97 -7.74 -1.24
C ASP A 86 -15.86 -6.32 -0.67
N LYS A 87 -14.93 -6.11 0.25
CA LYS A 87 -14.80 -4.85 0.97
C LYS A 87 -14.63 -3.64 0.05
N PHE A 88 -13.94 -3.83 -1.08
CA PHE A 88 -13.64 -2.75 -2.01
C PHE A 88 -14.42 -2.85 -3.33
N ASP A 89 -15.41 -3.71 -3.39
CA ASP A 89 -16.19 -3.91 -4.62
C ASP A 89 -16.89 -2.63 -5.08
N TYR A 90 -17.21 -1.73 -4.15
CA TYR A 90 -17.85 -0.46 -4.49
C TYR A 90 -16.99 0.39 -5.45
N LEU A 91 -15.68 0.15 -5.48
CA LEU A 91 -14.78 0.87 -6.39
C LEU A 91 -14.97 0.46 -7.84
N LYS A 92 -15.52 -0.71 -8.09
CA LYS A 92 -15.70 -1.23 -9.46
C LYS A 92 -16.61 -0.37 -10.31
N ASP A 93 -17.46 0.44 -9.68
CA ASP A 93 -18.33 1.37 -10.40
C ASP A 93 -17.58 2.60 -10.91
N TYR A 94 -16.35 2.83 -10.41
CA TYR A 94 -15.58 4.03 -10.71
C TYR A 94 -14.27 3.74 -11.42
N CYS A 95 -13.74 2.53 -11.28
CA CYS A 95 -12.45 2.18 -11.86
C CYS A 95 -12.29 0.67 -11.92
N GLU A 96 -11.23 0.23 -12.57
CA GLU A 96 -10.86 -1.17 -12.54
C GLU A 96 -10.19 -1.49 -11.21
N LEU A 97 -10.50 -2.65 -10.63
CA LEU A 97 -9.93 -3.09 -9.38
C LEU A 97 -9.11 -4.34 -9.64
N VAL A 98 -7.82 -4.29 -9.32
CA VAL A 98 -6.89 -5.38 -9.58
C VAL A 98 -6.20 -5.78 -8.28
N PHE A 99 -6.05 -7.07 -8.07
CA PHE A 99 -5.34 -7.61 -6.91
C PHE A 99 -4.04 -8.26 -7.38
N LEU A 100 -2.93 -7.88 -6.78
CA LEU A 100 -1.63 -8.44 -7.09
C LEU A 100 -1.12 -9.25 -5.91
N ASP A 101 -0.74 -10.49 -6.16
CA ASP A 101 -0.23 -11.36 -5.12
C ASP A 101 1.13 -10.87 -4.63
N ARG A 102 1.44 -11.18 -3.38
CA ARG A 102 2.73 -10.88 -2.80
C ARG A 102 3.84 -11.59 -3.57
N THR A 103 5.02 -10.98 -3.58
CA THR A 103 6.22 -11.66 -4.06
C THR A 103 6.51 -12.80 -3.09
N PRO A 104 6.58 -14.04 -3.59
CA PRO A 104 6.78 -15.20 -2.72
C PRO A 104 8.03 -15.06 -1.85
N ASP A 105 7.92 -15.53 -0.61
CA ASP A 105 8.99 -15.61 0.37
C ASP A 105 9.59 -14.26 0.76
N ILE A 106 8.92 -13.17 0.44
CA ILE A 106 9.37 -11.84 0.82
C ILE A 106 8.24 -11.16 1.60
N SER A 107 8.49 -10.85 2.87
CA SER A 107 7.57 -10.10 3.71
C SER A 107 8.35 -9.54 4.89
N THR A 108 7.77 -8.56 5.57
CA THR A 108 8.39 -7.99 6.76
C THR A 108 8.54 -9.06 7.86
N SER A 109 7.52 -9.88 8.03
CA SER A 109 7.56 -10.96 9.01
C SER A 109 8.66 -11.97 8.69
N GLN A 110 8.79 -12.35 7.43
CA GLN A 110 9.83 -13.28 7.02
C GLN A 110 11.21 -12.69 7.21
N ILE A 111 11.40 -11.43 6.90
CA ILE A 111 12.67 -10.75 7.10
C ILE A 111 13.05 -10.72 8.58
N LYS A 112 12.09 -10.43 9.45
CA LYS A 112 12.31 -10.45 10.89
C LYS A 112 12.75 -11.83 11.36
N GLU A 113 12.09 -12.86 10.89
CA GLU A 113 12.41 -14.23 11.24
C GLU A 113 13.82 -14.60 10.78
N ASP A 114 14.15 -14.31 9.53
CA ASP A 114 15.45 -14.61 8.93
C ASP A 114 16.59 -13.90 9.66
N LEU A 115 16.33 -12.72 10.18
CA LEU A 115 17.31 -11.94 10.92
C LEU A 115 17.33 -12.27 12.41
N GLY A 116 16.43 -13.15 12.86
CA GLY A 116 16.33 -13.50 14.28
C GLY A 116 15.71 -12.41 15.13
N LEU A 117 14.95 -11.49 14.55
CA LEU A 117 14.30 -10.43 15.29
C LEU A 117 13.01 -10.92 15.93
N GLN A 118 12.71 -10.39 17.11
CA GLN A 118 11.52 -10.77 17.87
C GLN A 118 10.37 -9.82 17.54
N GLU A 119 9.17 -10.36 17.48
CA GLU A 119 7.98 -9.52 17.34
C GLU A 119 7.86 -8.54 18.51
N ALA A 120 8.20 -9.00 19.70
CA ALA A 120 8.13 -8.17 20.91
C ALA A 120 9.12 -7.01 20.88
N VAL A 121 10.16 -7.13 20.08
CA VAL A 121 11.13 -6.04 19.94
C VAL A 121 10.50 -4.94 19.10
N GLY A 122 9.48 -5.26 18.43
CA GLY A 122 8.56 -4.35 17.82
C GLY A 122 9.09 -3.04 17.29
N GLY A 123 8.24 -2.33 16.63
CA GLY A 123 8.64 -1.07 16.05
C GLY A 123 9.50 -1.21 14.80
N VAL A 124 9.71 -2.41 14.32
CA VAL A 124 10.44 -2.60 13.07
C VAL A 124 9.54 -2.72 11.87
N ASP A 125 8.26 -2.73 12.07
CA ASP A 125 7.32 -2.69 10.97
C ASP A 125 7.28 -1.28 10.42
N GLN A 126 7.57 -1.15 9.16
CA GLN A 126 7.61 0.15 8.54
C GLN A 126 6.53 0.27 7.50
N LEU A 127 6.87 -0.10 6.30
CA LEU A 127 5.89 -0.14 5.23
C LEU A 127 5.08 -1.40 5.43
N PRO A 128 3.77 -1.27 5.55
CA PRO A 128 2.95 -2.44 5.75
C PRO A 128 3.05 -3.37 4.56
N ASP A 129 3.29 -4.63 4.82
CA ASP A 129 3.15 -5.66 3.81
C ASP A 129 1.81 -6.36 3.97
N GLU A 130 0.95 -5.79 4.78
CA GLU A 130 -0.37 -6.33 5.06
C GLU A 130 -1.45 -5.59 4.30
N PRO A 131 -2.55 -6.26 4.00
CA PRO A 131 -3.56 -5.69 3.12
C PRO A 131 -4.16 -4.38 3.62
N ASP A 132 -4.46 -4.30 4.89
CA ASP A 132 -5.17 -3.15 5.43
C ASP A 132 -4.30 -1.93 5.60
N GLY A 133 -2.99 -2.11 5.63
CA GLY A 133 -2.08 -0.99 5.70
C GLY A 133 -1.35 -0.78 4.40
N ALA A 134 -1.67 -1.61 3.44
CA ALA A 134 -0.84 -1.71 2.26
C ALA A 134 -0.87 -0.46 1.40
N PRO A 135 0.29 -0.01 0.98
CA PRO A 135 0.35 0.97 -0.08
C PRO A 135 -0.07 0.41 -1.43
N GLY A 136 -0.42 -0.86 -1.45
CA GLY A 136 -0.86 -1.50 -2.67
C GLY A 136 -2.14 -0.95 -3.26
N ARG A 137 -2.68 0.08 -2.68
CA ARG A 137 -3.81 0.80 -3.25
C ARG A 137 -3.32 1.77 -4.31
N ASP A 138 -2.46 1.30 -5.10
CA ASP A 138 -1.85 2.10 -6.15
C ASP A 138 -2.85 2.37 -7.23
N GLN A 139 -2.79 3.55 -7.80
CA GLN A 139 -3.69 3.92 -8.85
C GLN A 139 -2.92 4.36 -10.05
N LYS A 140 -3.49 4.09 -11.18
CA LYS A 140 -2.85 4.41 -12.44
C LYS A 140 -3.87 5.04 -13.37
N LYS A 141 -3.36 5.87 -14.18
CA LYS A 141 -4.15 6.45 -15.24
C LYS A 141 -3.85 5.76 -16.53
#